data_53e77fdd3532143bf61bed4ce8528ad7
#
_entry.id   53e77fdd3532143bf61bed4ce8528ad7
#
_cell.length_a   1.000
_cell.length_b   1.000
_cell.length_c   1.000
_cell.angle_alpha   90.00
_cell.angle_beta   90.00
_cell.angle_gamma   90.00
#
_symmetry.space_group_name_H-M   'P 1'
#
loop_
_entity.id
_entity.type
_entity.pdbx_description
1 polymer ?
#
loop_
_entity_poly.entity_id
_entity_poly.type
_entity_poly.pdbx_seq_one_letter_code
_entity_poly.pdbx_strand_id
1 'polypeptide(L)'
;MVAGDLAISDVARVFGLRTSAIRYYEQIGILPPATRKNGQRRYDKTALFRLAVVQRARETGFSLEEIRELFFGFPPGMRPPKRWQQLSQRKIAELRERMKRLKAMETLLKRLQKCRCDALDECGERILRQGDQESQPPSHEASACGLNFGVTSPHTKEVRRKK
;
A
#
# COMPACT_ATOMS: atom_id res chain seq x y z
N MET A 1 -19.47 -26.32 9.02
CA MET A 1 -19.95 -25.33 10.02
C MET A 1 -19.12 -25.51 11.26
N VAL A 2 -18.32 -24.53 11.68
CA VAL A 2 -17.53 -24.60 12.93
C VAL A 2 -18.48 -24.24 14.07
N ALA A 3 -18.99 -25.27 14.74
CA ALA A 3 -19.85 -25.11 15.90
C ALA A 3 -18.99 -25.14 17.16
N GLY A 4 -18.79 -23.98 17.79
CA GLY A 4 -18.12 -23.88 19.10
C GLY A 4 -16.92 -22.95 19.11
N ASP A 5 -16.47 -22.63 20.31
CA ASP A 5 -15.27 -21.83 20.53
C ASP A 5 -14.00 -22.69 20.25
N LEU A 6 -13.13 -22.22 19.35
CA LEU A 6 -11.88 -22.89 19.00
C LEU A 6 -10.73 -22.48 19.91
N ALA A 7 -9.81 -23.41 20.18
CA ALA A 7 -8.55 -23.08 20.81
C ALA A 7 -7.64 -22.29 19.85
N ILE A 8 -6.71 -21.51 20.38
CA ILE A 8 -5.78 -20.71 19.57
C ILE A 8 -4.98 -21.56 18.58
N SER A 9 -4.60 -22.79 18.95
CA SER A 9 -3.89 -23.74 18.08
C SER A 9 -4.72 -24.15 16.88
N ASP A 10 -6.02 -24.38 17.09
CA ASP A 10 -6.94 -24.79 16.02
C ASP A 10 -7.21 -23.63 15.07
N VAL A 11 -7.40 -22.42 15.60
CA VAL A 11 -7.51 -21.19 14.81
C VAL A 11 -6.25 -20.97 13.99
N ALA A 12 -5.06 -21.13 14.59
CA ALA A 12 -3.78 -20.98 13.90
C ALA A 12 -3.66 -21.95 12.73
N ARG A 13 -4.06 -23.20 12.92
CA ARG A 13 -4.05 -24.24 11.88
C ARG A 13 -5.03 -23.94 10.75
N VAL A 14 -6.28 -23.56 11.07
CA VAL A 14 -7.33 -23.26 10.09
C VAL A 14 -6.94 -22.09 9.17
N PHE A 15 -6.30 -21.06 9.72
CA PHE A 15 -5.93 -19.85 8.97
C PHE A 15 -4.46 -19.84 8.51
N GLY A 16 -3.68 -20.89 8.74
CA GLY A 16 -2.25 -20.93 8.40
C GLY A 16 -1.43 -19.83 9.11
N LEU A 17 -1.86 -19.40 10.30
CA LEU A 17 -1.24 -18.32 11.06
C LEU A 17 -0.43 -18.86 12.25
N ARG A 18 0.58 -18.10 12.65
CA ARG A 18 1.24 -18.33 13.95
C ARG A 18 0.33 -17.85 15.08
N THR A 19 0.34 -18.55 16.22
CA THR A 19 -0.42 -18.14 17.43
C THR A 19 -0.03 -16.73 17.92
N SER A 20 1.24 -16.33 17.71
CA SER A 20 1.71 -14.97 17.99
C SER A 20 1.00 -13.91 17.15
N ALA A 21 0.72 -14.18 15.86
CA ALA A 21 -0.01 -13.27 15.00
C ALA A 21 -1.46 -13.08 15.47
N ILE A 22 -2.12 -14.16 15.91
CA ILE A 22 -3.49 -14.10 16.45
C ILE A 22 -3.53 -13.25 17.72
N ARG A 23 -2.56 -13.45 18.63
CA ARG A 23 -2.41 -12.63 19.85
C ARG A 23 -2.16 -11.15 19.52
N TYR A 24 -1.33 -10.89 18.51
CA TYR A 24 -1.07 -9.54 18.05
C TYR A 24 -2.34 -8.86 17.50
N TYR A 25 -3.15 -9.57 16.71
CA TYR A 25 -4.43 -9.05 16.22
C TYR A 25 -5.43 -8.76 17.34
N GLU A 26 -5.42 -9.57 18.41
CA GLU A 26 -6.18 -9.31 19.63
C GLU A 26 -5.65 -8.05 20.35
N GLN A 27 -4.31 -7.93 20.49
CA GLN A 27 -3.67 -6.79 21.15
C GLN A 27 -3.95 -5.44 20.45
N ILE A 28 -3.90 -5.41 19.12
CA ILE A 28 -4.20 -4.18 18.33
C ILE A 28 -5.71 -3.95 18.12
N GLY A 29 -6.56 -4.79 18.72
CA GLY A 29 -8.01 -4.65 18.72
C GLY A 29 -8.71 -5.06 17.41
N ILE A 30 -8.01 -5.65 16.45
CA ILE A 30 -8.64 -6.18 15.22
C ILE A 30 -9.55 -7.36 15.57
N LEU A 31 -9.09 -8.23 16.49
CA LEU A 31 -9.92 -9.31 17.04
C LEU A 31 -10.52 -8.90 18.39
N PRO A 32 -11.72 -9.39 18.73
CA PRO A 32 -12.24 -9.26 20.06
C PRO A 32 -11.35 -10.05 21.03
N PRO A 33 -11.31 -9.66 22.32
CA PRO A 33 -10.60 -10.41 23.34
C PRO A 33 -11.10 -11.85 23.38
N ALA A 34 -10.17 -12.80 23.43
CA ALA A 34 -10.53 -14.21 23.56
C ALA A 34 -11.18 -14.48 24.93
N THR A 35 -12.23 -15.30 24.96
CA THR A 35 -12.75 -15.86 26.20
C THR A 35 -11.74 -16.87 26.77
N ARG A 36 -11.74 -17.02 28.09
CA ARG A 36 -10.88 -18.04 28.74
C ARG A 36 -11.72 -19.15 29.31
N LYS A 37 -11.46 -20.39 28.88
CA LYS A 37 -12.04 -21.61 29.48
C LYS A 37 -10.89 -22.49 29.96
N ASN A 38 -10.88 -22.79 31.22
CA ASN A 38 -9.79 -23.58 31.87
C ASN A 38 -8.39 -22.99 31.59
N GLY A 39 -8.22 -21.67 31.67
CA GLY A 39 -6.94 -21.00 31.41
C GLY A 39 -6.57 -20.86 29.95
N GLN A 40 -7.26 -21.51 29.01
CA GLN A 40 -6.99 -21.51 27.60
C GLN A 40 -7.84 -20.45 26.86
N ARG A 41 -7.19 -19.76 25.87
CA ARG A 41 -7.89 -18.83 24.97
C ARG A 41 -8.84 -19.58 24.04
N ARG A 42 -10.06 -19.10 23.96
CA ARG A 42 -11.10 -19.59 23.04
C ARG A 42 -11.64 -18.47 22.18
N TYR A 43 -11.82 -18.75 20.91
CA TYR A 43 -12.27 -17.81 19.90
C TYR A 43 -13.63 -18.27 19.35
N ASP A 44 -14.57 -17.35 19.35
CA ASP A 44 -15.93 -17.55 18.84
C ASP A 44 -16.00 -17.38 17.30
N LYS A 45 -17.20 -17.57 16.74
CA LYS A 45 -17.46 -17.37 15.32
C LYS A 45 -17.14 -15.95 14.85
N THR A 46 -17.36 -14.95 15.68
CA THR A 46 -17.11 -13.53 15.35
C THR A 46 -15.63 -13.30 15.12
N ALA A 47 -14.77 -13.86 15.98
CA ALA A 47 -13.32 -13.81 15.81
C ALA A 47 -12.87 -14.52 14.53
N LEU A 48 -13.45 -15.67 14.21
CA LEU A 48 -13.13 -16.43 13.00
C LEU A 48 -13.53 -15.65 11.73
N PHE A 49 -14.71 -15.05 11.70
CA PHE A 49 -15.13 -14.22 10.56
C PHE A 49 -14.23 -13.00 10.38
N ARG A 50 -13.81 -12.34 11.47
CA ARG A 50 -12.85 -11.24 11.38
C ARG A 50 -11.49 -11.72 10.86
N LEU A 51 -10.99 -12.86 11.31
CA LEU A 51 -9.74 -13.43 10.77
C LEU A 51 -9.83 -13.72 9.29
N ALA A 52 -10.93 -14.28 8.80
CA ALA A 52 -11.14 -14.49 7.38
C ALA A 52 -11.07 -13.18 6.57
N VAL A 53 -11.69 -12.12 7.09
CA VAL A 53 -11.61 -10.77 6.48
C VAL A 53 -10.18 -10.24 6.50
N VAL A 54 -9.48 -10.37 7.64
CA VAL A 54 -8.07 -9.93 7.79
C VAL A 54 -7.19 -10.65 6.77
N GLN A 55 -7.30 -11.97 6.69
CA GLN A 55 -6.48 -12.77 5.77
C GLN A 55 -6.72 -12.34 4.32
N ARG A 56 -7.98 -12.24 3.90
CA ARG A 56 -8.31 -11.84 2.52
C ARG A 56 -7.86 -10.43 2.19
N ALA A 57 -8.02 -9.49 3.10
CA ALA A 57 -7.55 -8.12 2.91
C ALA A 57 -6.01 -8.07 2.80
N ARG A 58 -5.28 -8.81 3.64
CA ARG A 58 -3.82 -8.87 3.56
C ARG A 58 -3.32 -9.49 2.26
N GLU A 59 -3.93 -10.54 1.78
CA GLU A 59 -3.62 -11.16 0.48
C GLU A 59 -3.77 -10.17 -0.69
N THR A 60 -4.70 -9.24 -0.57
CA THR A 60 -4.93 -8.17 -1.57
C THR A 60 -4.11 -6.89 -1.32
N GLY A 61 -3.16 -6.93 -0.36
CA GLY A 61 -2.21 -5.85 -0.12
C GLY A 61 -2.69 -4.73 0.81
N PHE A 62 -3.76 -4.95 1.59
CA PHE A 62 -4.14 -4.01 2.63
C PHE A 62 -3.19 -4.08 3.84
N SER A 63 -2.86 -2.92 4.41
CA SER A 63 -2.12 -2.83 5.67
C SER A 63 -3.02 -3.18 6.85
N LEU A 64 -2.42 -3.43 8.03
CA LEU A 64 -3.21 -3.68 9.24
C LEU A 64 -3.97 -2.44 9.71
N GLU A 65 -3.42 -1.24 9.46
CA GLU A 65 -4.10 0.02 9.74
C GLU A 65 -5.37 0.18 8.88
N GLU A 66 -5.27 -0.10 7.58
CA GLU A 66 -6.42 -0.07 6.67
C GLU A 66 -7.48 -1.11 7.04
N ILE A 67 -7.05 -2.30 7.48
CA ILE A 67 -7.96 -3.34 7.98
C ILE A 67 -8.63 -2.91 9.29
N ARG A 68 -7.89 -2.27 10.19
CA ARG A 68 -8.46 -1.70 11.40
C ARG A 68 -9.47 -0.59 11.10
N GLU A 69 -9.16 0.25 10.12
CA GLU A 69 -10.11 1.27 9.62
C GLU A 69 -11.39 0.62 9.09
N LEU A 70 -11.31 -0.48 8.35
CA LEU A 70 -12.48 -1.20 7.85
C LEU A 70 -13.43 -1.61 8.99
N PHE A 71 -12.89 -2.03 10.13
CA PHE A 71 -13.72 -2.45 11.27
C PHE A 71 -14.23 -1.27 12.09
N PHE A 72 -13.42 -0.24 12.30
CA PHE A 72 -13.66 0.79 13.33
C PHE A 72 -13.62 2.23 12.83
N GLY A 73 -13.07 2.49 11.64
CA GLY A 73 -12.82 3.84 11.12
C GLY A 73 -14.00 4.51 10.43
N PHE A 74 -15.19 3.88 10.45
CA PHE A 74 -16.38 4.40 9.77
C PHE A 74 -17.48 4.80 10.76
N PRO A 75 -18.34 5.77 10.39
CA PRO A 75 -19.44 6.21 11.24
C PRO A 75 -20.34 5.05 11.67
N PRO A 76 -20.94 5.15 12.88
CA PRO A 76 -21.93 4.18 13.33
C PRO A 76 -23.05 4.00 12.30
N GLY A 77 -23.49 2.76 12.10
CA GLY A 77 -24.56 2.43 11.14
C GLY A 77 -24.13 2.31 9.67
N MET A 78 -22.90 2.69 9.29
CA MET A 78 -22.45 2.44 7.93
C MET A 78 -22.33 0.95 7.64
N ARG A 79 -23.04 0.49 6.61
CA ARG A 79 -23.09 -0.93 6.22
C ARG A 79 -21.74 -1.41 5.66
N PRO A 80 -21.33 -2.67 5.92
CA PRO A 80 -20.06 -3.22 5.45
C PRO A 80 -19.77 -3.04 3.95
N PRO A 81 -20.72 -3.21 3.01
CA PRO A 81 -20.45 -2.98 1.58
C PRO A 81 -19.99 -1.57 1.27
N LYS A 82 -20.54 -0.54 1.91
CA LYS A 82 -20.11 0.85 1.72
C LYS A 82 -18.71 1.09 2.27
N ARG A 83 -18.35 0.48 3.41
CA ARG A 83 -17.00 0.54 3.98
C ARG A 83 -15.97 -0.04 3.01
N TRP A 84 -16.23 -1.23 2.50
CA TRP A 84 -15.40 -1.88 1.49
C TRP A 84 -15.25 -1.04 0.23
N GLN A 85 -16.34 -0.47 -0.27
CA GLN A 85 -16.33 0.36 -1.46
C GLN A 85 -15.39 1.56 -1.30
N GLN A 86 -15.50 2.30 -0.20
CA GLN A 86 -14.66 3.48 0.06
C GLN A 86 -13.19 3.09 0.23
N LEU A 87 -12.91 2.04 0.99
CA LEU A 87 -11.55 1.57 1.21
C LEU A 87 -10.91 1.09 -0.09
N SER A 88 -11.65 0.31 -0.89
CA SER A 88 -11.19 -0.20 -2.18
C SER A 88 -10.93 0.90 -3.19
N GLN A 89 -11.76 1.94 -3.26
CA GLN A 89 -11.55 3.09 -4.14
C GLN A 89 -10.22 3.79 -3.83
N ARG A 90 -9.93 4.05 -2.54
CA ARG A 90 -8.66 4.65 -2.12
C ARG A 90 -7.48 3.74 -2.47
N LYS A 91 -7.60 2.44 -2.20
CA LYS A 91 -6.53 1.48 -2.50
C LYS A 91 -6.27 1.35 -4.00
N ILE A 92 -7.29 1.34 -4.82
CA ILE A 92 -7.15 1.33 -6.29
C ILE A 92 -6.43 2.59 -6.78
N ALA A 93 -6.76 3.77 -6.24
CA ALA A 93 -6.09 5.01 -6.60
C ALA A 93 -4.59 4.97 -6.22
N GLU A 94 -4.27 4.52 -5.01
CA GLU A 94 -2.89 4.32 -4.54
C GLU A 94 -2.11 3.35 -5.44
N LEU A 95 -2.71 2.20 -5.76
CA LEU A 95 -2.08 1.20 -6.62
C LEU A 95 -1.84 1.73 -8.05
N ARG A 96 -2.77 2.49 -8.61
CA ARG A 96 -2.61 3.12 -9.93
C ARG A 96 -1.43 4.08 -9.94
N GLU A 97 -1.26 4.88 -8.90
CA GLU A 97 -0.13 5.80 -8.80
C GLU A 97 1.20 5.04 -8.65
N ARG A 98 1.24 3.99 -7.84
CA ARG A 98 2.41 3.10 -7.75
C ARG A 98 2.75 2.45 -9.09
N MET A 99 1.76 1.96 -9.81
CA MET A 99 1.95 1.37 -11.16
C MET A 99 2.50 2.39 -12.15
N LYS A 100 2.03 3.64 -12.10
CA LYS A 100 2.55 4.73 -12.94
C LYS A 100 4.04 4.97 -12.67
N ARG A 101 4.44 5.04 -11.39
CA ARG A 101 5.85 5.20 -11.00
C ARG A 101 6.72 4.02 -11.44
N LEU A 102 6.23 2.78 -11.27
CA LEU A 102 6.94 1.58 -11.70
C LEU A 102 7.12 1.54 -13.22
N LYS A 103 6.09 1.91 -14.01
CA LYS A 103 6.20 2.02 -15.47
C LYS A 103 7.20 3.09 -15.91
N ALA A 104 7.23 4.24 -15.23
CA ALA A 104 8.21 5.28 -15.49
C ALA A 104 9.64 4.78 -15.23
N MET A 105 9.85 4.11 -14.09
CA MET A 105 11.15 3.49 -13.76
C MET A 105 11.54 2.43 -14.79
N GLU A 106 10.65 1.53 -15.17
CA GLU A 106 10.90 0.51 -16.21
C GLU A 106 11.31 1.17 -17.54
N THR A 107 10.62 2.22 -17.95
CA THR A 107 10.94 2.97 -19.16
C THR A 107 12.32 3.59 -19.09
N LEU A 108 12.66 4.19 -17.94
CA LEU A 108 13.97 4.75 -17.70
C LEU A 108 15.08 3.68 -17.80
N LEU A 109 14.89 2.55 -17.11
CA LEU A 109 15.87 1.45 -17.14
C LEU A 109 16.06 0.90 -18.56
N LYS A 110 15.00 0.75 -19.35
CA LYS A 110 15.09 0.33 -20.75
C LYS A 110 15.87 1.33 -21.63
N ARG A 111 15.80 2.63 -21.34
CA ARG A 111 16.61 3.66 -22.00
C ARG A 111 18.08 3.55 -21.58
N LEU A 112 18.35 3.36 -20.28
CA LEU A 112 19.70 3.20 -19.77
C LEU A 112 20.42 1.98 -20.36
N GLN A 113 19.71 0.87 -20.59
CA GLN A 113 20.28 -0.31 -21.26
C GLN A 113 20.77 -0.03 -22.68
N LYS A 114 20.25 1.01 -23.35
CA LYS A 114 20.66 1.43 -24.70
C LYS A 114 21.67 2.58 -24.67
N CYS A 115 22.07 3.03 -23.48
CA CYS A 115 23.04 4.11 -23.34
C CYS A 115 24.42 3.63 -23.83
N ARG A 116 25.09 4.51 -24.57
CA ARG A 116 26.45 4.29 -25.13
C ARG A 116 27.44 5.37 -24.67
N CYS A 117 27.20 5.95 -23.51
CA CYS A 117 28.11 6.92 -22.92
C CYS A 117 29.34 6.19 -22.37
N ASP A 118 30.54 6.67 -22.69
CA ASP A 118 31.80 6.07 -22.24
C ASP A 118 32.14 6.47 -20.79
N ALA A 119 31.54 7.56 -20.27
CA ALA A 119 31.74 8.06 -18.91
C ALA A 119 30.42 8.55 -18.27
N LEU A 120 30.38 8.51 -16.92
CA LEU A 120 29.22 9.01 -16.17
C LEU A 120 29.04 10.53 -16.27
N ASP A 121 30.16 11.26 -16.47
CA ASP A 121 30.12 12.72 -16.65
C ASP A 121 29.37 13.10 -17.92
N GLU A 122 29.57 12.38 -19.01
CA GLU A 122 28.81 12.55 -20.26
C GLU A 122 27.32 12.29 -20.07
N CYS A 123 26.96 11.26 -19.27
CA CYS A 123 25.58 11.01 -18.88
C CYS A 123 25.00 12.20 -18.11
N GLY A 124 25.74 12.72 -17.13
CA GLY A 124 25.33 13.87 -16.32
C GLY A 124 25.09 15.13 -17.14
N GLU A 125 26.00 15.47 -18.06
CA GLU A 125 25.84 16.60 -18.96
C GLU A 125 24.59 16.49 -19.85
N ARG A 126 24.34 15.29 -20.39
CA ARG A 126 23.14 15.06 -21.22
C ARG A 126 21.85 15.25 -20.42
N ILE A 127 21.80 14.79 -19.17
CA ILE A 127 20.65 14.98 -18.29
C ILE A 127 20.43 16.47 -18.01
N LEU A 128 21.48 17.22 -17.70
CA LEU A 128 21.40 18.66 -17.45
C LEU A 128 20.91 19.45 -18.66
N ARG A 129 21.44 19.16 -19.84
CA ARG A 129 21.03 19.83 -21.12
C ARG A 129 19.56 19.55 -21.48
N GLN A 130 18.98 18.40 -21.06
CA GLN A 130 17.59 18.07 -21.34
C GLN A 130 16.63 18.68 -20.34
N GLY A 131 17.05 18.96 -19.10
CA GLY A 131 16.24 19.69 -18.12
C GLY A 131 15.88 21.11 -18.55
N ASP A 132 16.68 21.74 -19.42
CA ASP A 132 16.46 23.10 -19.92
C ASP A 132 15.49 23.14 -21.13
N GLN A 133 15.14 21.99 -21.74
CA GLN A 133 14.31 21.92 -22.96
C GLN A 133 12.84 21.58 -22.69
N GLU A 134 12.42 21.38 -21.45
CA GLU A 134 11.04 20.99 -21.11
C GLU A 134 10.02 22.16 -21.25
N SER A 135 10.44 23.30 -21.82
CA SER A 135 9.56 24.44 -22.14
C SER A 135 9.15 24.55 -23.61
N GLN A 136 9.54 23.59 -24.47
CA GLN A 136 9.14 23.60 -25.89
C GLN A 136 8.42 22.32 -26.32
N PRO A 137 7.35 22.38 -27.14
CA PRO A 137 6.66 21.20 -27.66
C PRO A 137 7.57 20.41 -28.60
N PRO A 138 7.38 19.08 -28.73
CA PRO A 138 8.32 18.19 -29.40
C PRO A 138 8.33 18.44 -30.92
N SER A 139 9.43 18.96 -31.43
CA SER A 139 9.79 18.81 -32.83
C SER A 139 10.44 17.43 -33.03
N HIS A 140 9.95 16.72 -34.03
CA HIS A 140 10.41 15.38 -34.43
C HIS A 140 11.92 15.38 -34.71
N GLU A 141 12.57 14.28 -34.29
CA GLU A 141 13.98 13.92 -34.45
C GLU A 141 14.92 14.33 -33.31
N ALA A 142 14.99 13.51 -32.29
CA ALA A 142 16.12 13.50 -31.39
C ALA A 142 16.40 12.09 -30.82
N SER A 143 17.54 11.65 -31.18
CA SER A 143 18.44 10.61 -30.71
C SER A 143 18.15 9.98 -29.34
N ALA A 144 18.40 8.68 -29.26
CA ALA A 144 18.02 7.65 -28.29
C ALA A 144 18.53 7.78 -26.84
N CYS A 145 18.64 8.96 -26.23
CA CYS A 145 19.05 9.09 -24.82
C CYS A 145 18.31 10.25 -24.08
N GLY A 146 16.97 10.25 -24.11
CA GLY A 146 16.15 11.24 -23.39
C GLY A 146 15.75 10.77 -22.00
N LEU A 147 16.47 11.19 -20.96
CA LEU A 147 16.12 10.93 -19.55
C LEU A 147 15.33 12.12 -18.99
N ASN A 148 14.00 12.03 -18.99
CA ASN A 148 13.13 13.04 -18.39
C ASN A 148 12.85 12.67 -16.93
N PHE A 149 13.53 13.32 -15.98
CA PHE A 149 13.23 13.24 -14.56
C PHE A 149 12.18 14.29 -14.21
N GLY A 150 10.91 13.89 -14.16
CA GLY A 150 9.86 14.72 -13.57
C GLY A 150 10.08 14.87 -12.07
N VAL A 151 10.87 15.84 -11.66
CA VAL A 151 10.97 16.25 -10.24
C VAL A 151 9.79 17.15 -9.96
N THR A 152 8.74 16.61 -9.35
CA THR A 152 7.68 17.42 -8.74
C THR A 152 8.26 18.09 -7.50
N SER A 153 8.59 19.39 -7.59
CA SER A 153 8.95 20.22 -6.43
C SER A 153 7.82 20.25 -5.41
N PRO A 154 8.11 20.07 -4.11
CA PRO A 154 7.11 20.29 -3.07
C PRO A 154 6.83 21.79 -2.95
N HIS A 155 5.54 22.13 -2.98
CA HIS A 155 5.02 23.47 -2.73
C HIS A 155 5.60 24.06 -1.44
N THR A 156 6.44 25.10 -1.58
CA THR A 156 6.86 25.96 -0.49
C THR A 156 5.68 26.85 -0.11
N LYS A 157 5.03 26.57 1.03
CA LYS A 157 4.04 27.48 1.62
C LYS A 157 4.77 28.71 2.15
N GLU A 158 4.58 29.80 1.46
CA GLU A 158 5.01 31.14 1.87
C GLU A 158 4.23 31.58 3.12
N VAL A 159 4.94 31.63 4.25
CA VAL A 159 4.40 32.15 5.51
C VAL A 159 4.41 33.68 5.45
N ARG A 160 3.28 34.29 5.14
CA ARG A 160 3.07 35.74 5.31
C ARG A 160 3.07 36.06 6.80
N ARG A 161 4.18 36.67 7.29
CA ARG A 161 4.20 37.41 8.54
C ARG A 161 3.40 38.69 8.35
N LYS A 162 2.32 38.86 9.11
CA LYS A 162 1.68 40.16 9.33
C LYS A 162 2.42 40.86 10.49
N LYS A 163 2.80 42.13 10.24
CA LYS A 163 3.13 43.08 11.25
C LYS A 163 1.87 43.51 12.00
#